data_2e9d54e8d7f508c8a138170e63e64990
#
_entry.id   2e9d54e8d7f508c8a138170e63e64990
#
_cell.length_a   1.000
_cell.length_b   1.000
_cell.length_c   1.000
_cell.angle_alpha   90.00
_cell.angle_beta   90.00
_cell.angle_gamma   90.00
#
_symmetry.space_group_name_H-M   'P 1'
#
loop_
_entity.id
_entity.type
_entity.pdbx_description
1 polymer ?
#
loop_
_entity_poly.entity_id
_entity_poly.type
_entity_poly.pdbx_seq_one_letter_code
_entity_poly.pdbx_strand_id
1 'polypeptide(L)'
;MVMALMMVSLPAFVSCGKDDDDDNSTYTYSTSEQTTLVTGFALQADADVLANLDSVHFTVDYDNGLIYNADSLPVGTDVSSLKVTVDFLNSVKLAQFIITGATRQADTTINYSSSMSQRLDFTGKTILRVTSFDETREKDYEVRVLVHKVNPDSLIWPMSWRQEMPGYRVNLVGHKAVSQGNMYRIMTYNGSQSVLWTATDPSQSTWNRQNLSLPFIPQISSLSSTDGALFILDADGVLYTSVDGMEWTSCGVIWHSILGSYDNRILGVVKGEDGYYHDEYPHTDGFEITKVENGFPVEHASNMVETSNTWTASQQSFIVGGIDSEGNLLNNVWGYDGSSWGKINNTHGTALPALADATLFPYYTYRTLKGVRRYGRQLTWYIMGGRLANGKLNGEIYLSSTQGVTWTQNADAIAQPSHMAKFYGAQAFVQDETISRSGANYVPLRTQTLVDSWECPYIYLFGGYNEQDVLLPYVWRGVYVRMTNYPLY
;
A
#
# COMPACT_ATOMS: atom_id res chain seq x y z
N MET A 1 -51.93 28.87 2.36
CA MET A 1 -52.33 30.26 2.71
C MET A 1 -51.25 30.82 3.61
N VAL A 2 -50.57 31.67 3.17
CA VAL A 2 -49.90 32.96 3.24
C VAL A 2 -48.42 32.83 2.83
N MET A 3 -48.20 33.35 1.67
CA MET A 3 -46.92 33.62 1.03
C MET A 3 -46.33 34.93 1.62
N ALA A 4 -45.16 34.91 2.19
CA ALA A 4 -44.45 36.12 2.60
C ALA A 4 -43.29 36.39 1.61
N LEU A 5 -43.46 37.41 0.82
CA LEU A 5 -42.55 37.95 -0.15
C LEU A 5 -41.54 38.86 0.60
N MET A 6 -40.25 38.50 0.65
CA MET A 6 -39.21 39.42 1.12
C MET A 6 -38.58 40.14 -0.08
N MET A 7 -38.88 41.45 -0.17
CA MET A 7 -38.19 42.39 -1.07
C MET A 7 -36.78 42.66 -0.51
N VAL A 8 -35.77 42.41 -1.35
CA VAL A 8 -34.41 42.88 -1.11
C VAL A 8 -34.27 44.23 -1.82
N SER A 9 -34.09 45.29 -1.04
CA SER A 9 -33.78 46.63 -1.51
C SER A 9 -32.27 46.74 -1.85
N LEU A 10 -31.97 47.02 -3.12
CA LEU A 10 -30.65 47.50 -3.53
C LEU A 10 -30.49 48.98 -3.15
N PRO A 11 -29.36 49.35 -2.53
CA PRO A 11 -29.00 50.78 -2.45
C PRO A 11 -28.36 51.24 -3.76
N ALA A 12 -28.98 52.15 -4.45
CA ALA A 12 -28.41 52.90 -5.54
C ALA A 12 -27.43 53.93 -4.96
N PHE A 13 -26.16 53.81 -5.28
CA PHE A 13 -25.21 54.90 -5.07
C PHE A 13 -25.35 55.92 -6.22
N VAL A 14 -25.92 57.04 -5.91
CA VAL A 14 -25.89 58.23 -6.76
C VAL A 14 -24.60 58.99 -6.42
N SER A 15 -23.66 59.01 -7.34
CA SER A 15 -22.52 59.93 -7.29
C SER A 15 -22.88 61.16 -8.11
N CYS A 16 -23.03 62.28 -7.47
CA CYS A 16 -23.06 63.58 -8.09
C CYS A 16 -21.95 64.45 -7.48
N GLY A 17 -21.05 64.88 -8.31
CA GLY A 17 -20.02 65.82 -7.91
C GLY A 17 -19.21 66.21 -9.14
N LYS A 18 -19.72 67.21 -9.87
CA LYS A 18 -18.98 67.98 -10.84
C LYS A 18 -18.41 69.20 -10.11
N ASP A 19 -17.11 69.24 -10.04
CA ASP A 19 -16.38 70.49 -9.88
C ASP A 19 -15.25 70.51 -10.93
N ASP A 20 -15.39 71.48 -11.81
CA ASP A 20 -14.39 71.86 -12.79
C ASP A 20 -13.28 72.59 -12.05
N ASP A 21 -12.10 71.97 -11.94
CA ASP A 21 -10.87 72.72 -11.78
C ASP A 21 -9.81 72.08 -12.68
N ASP A 22 -9.39 72.84 -13.67
CA ASP A 22 -8.24 72.57 -14.53
C ASP A 22 -6.95 72.43 -13.73
N ASP A 23 -6.62 71.21 -13.41
CA ASP A 23 -5.24 70.87 -13.05
C ASP A 23 -4.80 69.69 -13.90
N ASN A 24 -4.08 69.98 -14.96
CA ASN A 24 -3.51 69.05 -15.91
C ASN A 24 -2.33 68.31 -15.27
N SER A 25 -2.59 67.55 -14.22
CA SER A 25 -1.70 66.55 -13.71
C SER A 25 -2.04 65.23 -14.36
N THR A 26 -1.32 64.89 -15.38
CA THR A 26 -1.29 63.54 -15.97
C THR A 26 -0.83 62.57 -14.89
N TYR A 27 -1.79 61.99 -14.14
CA TYR A 27 -1.49 60.80 -13.32
C TYR A 27 -1.17 59.67 -14.27
N THR A 28 0.07 59.58 -14.66
CA THR A 28 0.63 58.36 -15.25
C THR A 28 0.63 57.29 -14.16
N TYR A 29 -0.33 56.39 -14.22
CA TYR A 29 -0.24 55.15 -13.46
C TYR A 29 0.95 54.34 -13.98
N SER A 30 2.15 54.68 -13.50
CA SER A 30 3.42 54.03 -13.89
C SER A 30 3.58 52.61 -13.31
N THR A 31 2.57 52.12 -12.58
CA THR A 31 2.62 50.82 -11.97
C THR A 31 2.48 49.67 -12.98
N SER A 32 1.95 49.88 -14.15
CA SER A 32 1.81 48.84 -15.18
C SER A 32 3.14 48.46 -15.85
N GLU A 33 4.07 49.38 -15.97
CA GLU A 33 5.35 49.16 -16.65
C GLU A 33 6.38 48.48 -15.77
N GLN A 34 6.18 48.49 -14.44
CA GLN A 34 7.08 47.92 -13.45
C GLN A 34 6.69 46.49 -12.99
N THR A 35 5.63 45.94 -13.57
CA THR A 35 5.18 44.62 -13.15
C THR A 35 6.02 43.51 -13.75
N THR A 36 6.32 42.49 -12.93
CA THR A 36 6.95 41.24 -13.32
C THR A 36 6.00 40.06 -13.04
N LEU A 37 4.69 40.36 -12.86
CA LEU A 37 3.72 39.37 -12.43
C LEU A 37 3.35 38.39 -13.55
N VAL A 38 3.62 37.14 -13.34
CA VAL A 38 3.09 36.01 -14.13
C VAL A 38 1.69 35.70 -13.63
N THR A 39 0.70 35.75 -14.49
CA THR A 39 -0.71 35.48 -14.18
C THR A 39 -1.16 34.08 -14.56
N GLY A 40 -0.45 33.45 -15.50
CA GLY A 40 -0.73 32.09 -15.94
C GLY A 40 0.51 31.37 -16.45
N PHE A 41 0.49 30.07 -16.27
CA PHE A 41 1.48 29.16 -16.84
C PHE A 41 0.75 27.86 -17.22
N ALA A 42 0.97 27.38 -18.43
CA ALA A 42 0.40 26.12 -18.91
C ALA A 42 1.39 25.36 -19.80
N LEU A 43 1.28 24.06 -19.82
CA LEU A 43 1.92 23.22 -20.84
C LEU A 43 1.05 23.27 -22.11
N GLN A 44 1.66 23.25 -23.28
CA GLN A 44 0.93 23.14 -24.54
C GLN A 44 0.57 21.68 -24.83
N ALA A 45 -0.52 21.47 -25.56
CA ALA A 45 -0.94 20.12 -25.95
C ALA A 45 0.19 19.39 -26.73
N ASP A 46 0.47 18.16 -26.33
CA ASP A 46 1.41 17.26 -26.96
C ASP A 46 0.98 15.81 -26.69
N ALA A 47 0.20 15.27 -27.63
CA ALA A 47 -0.38 13.93 -27.47
C ALA A 47 0.66 12.80 -27.50
N ASP A 48 1.85 13.06 -28.03
CA ASP A 48 2.96 12.08 -28.01
C ASP A 48 3.57 11.94 -26.60
N VAL A 49 3.39 12.96 -25.74
CA VAL A 49 3.85 12.96 -24.35
C VAL A 49 2.73 12.52 -23.42
N LEU A 50 1.57 13.18 -23.50
CA LEU A 50 0.39 12.88 -22.68
C LEU A 50 -0.86 13.45 -23.36
N ALA A 51 -1.92 12.66 -23.48
CA ALA A 51 -3.14 13.02 -24.23
C ALA A 51 -3.79 14.34 -23.77
N ASN A 52 -3.71 14.69 -22.48
CA ASN A 52 -4.33 15.91 -21.92
C ASN A 52 -3.27 16.79 -21.22
N LEU A 53 -2.11 16.96 -21.84
CA LEU A 53 -1.00 17.70 -21.25
C LEU A 53 -1.36 19.18 -20.99
N ASP A 54 -2.17 19.78 -21.84
CA ASP A 54 -2.66 21.16 -21.76
C ASP A 54 -3.74 21.38 -20.69
N SER A 55 -4.31 20.31 -20.14
CA SER A 55 -5.28 20.41 -19.04
C SER A 55 -4.63 20.43 -17.64
N VAL A 56 -3.30 20.29 -17.57
CA VAL A 56 -2.56 20.30 -16.32
C VAL A 56 -2.57 21.69 -15.69
N HIS A 57 -3.11 21.80 -14.48
CA HIS A 57 -3.19 23.06 -13.77
C HIS A 57 -1.86 23.41 -13.08
N PHE A 58 -1.39 24.64 -13.31
CA PHE A 58 -0.23 25.22 -12.64
C PHE A 58 -0.64 26.30 -11.66
N THR A 59 -0.03 26.27 -10.50
CA THR A 59 -0.13 27.34 -9.50
C THR A 59 1.05 28.30 -9.67
N VAL A 60 0.79 29.58 -9.74
CA VAL A 60 1.80 30.64 -9.69
C VAL A 60 1.81 31.25 -8.30
N ASP A 61 2.86 31.02 -7.56
CA ASP A 61 3.12 31.60 -6.24
C ASP A 61 4.10 32.77 -6.40
N TYR A 62 3.52 33.98 -6.51
CA TYR A 62 4.31 35.18 -6.73
C TYR A 62 5.26 35.47 -5.57
N ASP A 63 4.77 35.32 -4.34
CA ASP A 63 5.56 35.72 -3.14
C ASP A 63 6.82 34.87 -3.01
N ASN A 64 6.69 33.57 -3.22
CA ASN A 64 7.81 32.62 -3.12
C ASN A 64 8.59 32.45 -4.45
N GLY A 65 8.10 33.06 -5.56
CA GLY A 65 8.72 32.89 -6.87
C GLY A 65 8.70 31.44 -7.35
N LEU A 66 7.54 30.78 -7.25
CA LEU A 66 7.36 29.38 -7.66
C LEU A 66 6.24 29.24 -8.68
N ILE A 67 6.46 28.37 -9.66
CA ILE A 67 5.42 27.91 -10.61
C ILE A 67 5.46 26.38 -10.61
N TYR A 68 4.33 25.75 -10.31
CA TYR A 68 4.30 24.27 -10.19
C TYR A 68 2.93 23.68 -10.46
N ASN A 69 2.90 22.44 -10.93
CA ASN A 69 1.67 21.66 -10.98
C ASN A 69 1.44 20.96 -9.64
N ALA A 70 0.32 21.30 -8.97
CA ALA A 70 -0.01 20.72 -7.66
C ALA A 70 -0.28 19.21 -7.78
N ASP A 71 -0.94 18.80 -8.87
CA ASP A 71 -1.13 17.41 -9.23
C ASP A 71 0.02 17.00 -10.16
N SER A 72 0.84 16.04 -9.69
CA SER A 72 1.97 15.55 -10.48
C SER A 72 1.50 14.82 -11.73
N LEU A 73 2.27 14.95 -12.81
CA LEU A 73 2.07 14.16 -14.03
C LEU A 73 2.21 12.65 -13.77
N PRO A 74 1.60 11.80 -14.58
CA PRO A 74 1.76 10.35 -14.48
C PRO A 74 3.21 9.90 -14.50
N VAL A 75 3.49 8.75 -13.85
CA VAL A 75 4.83 8.14 -13.87
C VAL A 75 5.28 7.90 -15.32
N GLY A 76 6.54 8.25 -15.59
CA GLY A 76 7.14 8.05 -16.90
C GLY A 76 6.82 9.14 -17.93
N THR A 77 6.07 10.18 -17.56
CA THR A 77 5.87 11.34 -18.45
C THR A 77 7.22 11.97 -18.76
N ASP A 78 7.56 12.08 -20.03
CA ASP A 78 8.82 12.70 -20.50
C ASP A 78 8.70 14.22 -20.46
N VAL A 79 9.35 14.85 -19.51
CA VAL A 79 9.38 16.31 -19.33
C VAL A 79 10.62 16.98 -19.91
N SER A 80 11.41 16.23 -20.70
CA SER A 80 12.66 16.73 -21.25
C SER A 80 12.48 17.62 -22.51
N SER A 81 11.26 17.73 -23.02
CA SER A 81 11.01 18.46 -24.28
C SER A 81 9.56 18.94 -24.34
N LEU A 82 9.18 19.91 -23.51
CA LEU A 82 7.81 20.43 -23.45
C LEU A 82 7.73 21.87 -23.95
N LYS A 83 6.58 22.22 -24.52
CA LYS A 83 6.25 23.61 -24.87
C LYS A 83 5.36 24.20 -23.79
N VAL A 84 5.53 25.51 -23.53
CA VAL A 84 4.78 26.22 -22.50
C VAL A 84 4.11 27.46 -23.06
N THR A 85 3.08 27.91 -22.34
CA THR A 85 2.48 29.23 -22.49
C THR A 85 2.61 29.97 -21.17
N VAL A 86 3.06 31.20 -21.20
CA VAL A 86 3.20 32.06 -20.03
C VAL A 86 2.41 33.33 -20.25
N ASP A 87 1.51 33.64 -19.33
CA ASP A 87 0.70 34.85 -19.35
C ASP A 87 1.22 35.84 -18.31
N PHE A 88 1.35 37.09 -18.72
CA PHE A 88 1.80 38.19 -17.88
C PHE A 88 0.65 39.18 -17.65
N LEU A 89 0.65 39.84 -16.47
CA LEU A 89 -0.37 40.85 -16.19
C LEU A 89 -0.32 42.02 -17.19
N ASN A 90 0.87 42.44 -17.58
CA ASN A 90 1.13 43.48 -18.57
C ASN A 90 2.32 43.08 -19.45
N SER A 91 2.61 43.87 -20.46
CA SER A 91 3.79 43.68 -21.30
C SER A 91 5.06 43.70 -20.45
N VAL A 92 5.97 42.74 -20.71
CA VAL A 92 7.29 42.64 -20.10
C VAL A 92 8.36 42.95 -21.15
N LYS A 93 9.50 43.46 -20.74
CA LYS A 93 10.63 43.72 -21.63
C LYS A 93 11.30 42.43 -22.07
N LEU A 94 11.47 41.51 -21.14
CA LEU A 94 12.17 40.23 -21.36
C LEU A 94 11.63 39.14 -20.44
N ALA A 95 11.42 37.98 -21.01
CA ALA A 95 11.18 36.73 -20.28
C ALA A 95 12.17 35.68 -20.77
N GLN A 96 12.90 35.07 -19.87
CA GLN A 96 13.95 34.09 -20.19
C GLN A 96 13.79 32.83 -19.34
N PHE A 97 13.96 31.68 -19.95
CA PHE A 97 14.14 30.41 -19.21
C PHE A 97 15.63 30.11 -19.06
N ILE A 98 16.09 30.02 -17.83
CA ILE A 98 17.44 29.61 -17.45
C ILE A 98 17.34 28.16 -16.97
N ILE A 99 17.96 27.24 -17.71
CA ILE A 99 17.87 25.80 -17.47
C ILE A 99 19.28 25.30 -17.13
N THR A 100 19.42 24.61 -16.00
CA THR A 100 20.69 24.07 -15.52
C THR A 100 20.55 22.62 -15.06
N GLY A 101 21.55 21.80 -15.35
CA GLY A 101 21.57 20.39 -14.94
C GLY A 101 20.51 19.52 -15.60
N ALA A 102 20.01 19.90 -16.78
CA ALA A 102 19.05 19.11 -17.55
C ALA A 102 19.71 17.86 -18.17
N THR A 103 18.92 16.81 -18.39
CA THR A 103 19.46 15.52 -18.85
C THR A 103 19.75 15.47 -20.35
N ARG A 104 19.01 16.22 -21.17
CA ARG A 104 19.12 16.19 -22.64
C ARG A 104 19.74 17.43 -23.26
N GLN A 105 19.94 18.47 -22.50
CA GLN A 105 20.56 19.69 -22.99
C GLN A 105 21.59 20.24 -22.01
N ALA A 106 22.61 20.93 -22.53
CA ALA A 106 23.56 21.67 -21.72
C ALA A 106 22.85 22.88 -21.05
N ASP A 107 23.46 23.41 -20.00
CA ASP A 107 23.01 24.64 -19.34
C ASP A 107 22.82 25.74 -20.37
N THR A 108 21.65 26.36 -20.39
CA THR A 108 21.24 27.29 -21.42
C THR A 108 20.30 28.36 -20.89
N THR A 109 20.26 29.48 -21.63
CA THR A 109 19.29 30.55 -21.41
C THR A 109 18.52 30.76 -22.72
N ILE A 110 17.20 30.64 -22.66
CA ILE A 110 16.30 30.75 -23.79
C ILE A 110 15.47 32.02 -23.63
N ASN A 111 15.53 32.90 -24.62
CA ASN A 111 14.67 34.08 -24.65
C ASN A 111 13.27 33.68 -25.09
N TYR A 112 12.34 33.56 -24.16
CA TYR A 112 10.98 33.17 -24.38
C TYR A 112 10.20 34.23 -25.20
N SER A 113 10.45 35.52 -24.97
CA SER A 113 9.78 36.59 -25.67
C SER A 113 9.98 36.55 -27.18
N SER A 114 11.08 35.99 -27.65
CA SER A 114 11.39 35.81 -29.07
C SER A 114 11.19 34.39 -29.60
N SER A 115 10.91 33.42 -28.73
CA SER A 115 10.88 31.99 -29.09
C SER A 115 9.82 31.21 -28.31
N MET A 116 8.56 31.70 -28.33
CA MET A 116 7.43 31.10 -27.60
C MET A 116 7.10 29.64 -27.95
N SER A 117 7.57 29.17 -29.12
CA SER A 117 7.34 27.78 -29.57
C SER A 117 8.49 26.84 -29.25
N GLN A 118 9.56 27.33 -28.60
CA GLN A 118 10.71 26.51 -28.28
C GLN A 118 10.34 25.48 -27.20
N ARG A 119 10.91 24.27 -27.34
CA ARG A 119 10.78 23.21 -26.34
C ARG A 119 11.79 23.42 -25.23
N LEU A 120 11.35 23.16 -24.01
CA LEU A 120 12.11 23.34 -22.77
C LEU A 120 12.31 21.97 -22.09
N ASP A 121 13.48 21.78 -21.47
CA ASP A 121 13.78 20.59 -20.69
C ASP A 121 13.60 20.87 -19.20
N PHE A 122 12.59 20.23 -18.58
CA PHE A 122 12.26 20.38 -17.17
C PHE A 122 12.87 19.26 -16.29
N THR A 123 13.79 18.46 -16.79
CA THR A 123 14.49 17.44 -16.00
C THR A 123 15.51 18.04 -15.05
N GLY A 124 15.98 19.26 -15.33
CA GLY A 124 16.88 20.04 -14.49
C GLY A 124 16.18 21.17 -13.73
N LYS A 125 16.98 22.04 -13.12
CA LYS A 125 16.47 23.26 -12.49
C LYS A 125 16.12 24.28 -13.56
N THR A 126 14.87 24.73 -13.59
CA THR A 126 14.36 25.70 -14.55
C THR A 126 13.89 26.96 -13.83
N ILE A 127 14.41 28.12 -14.23
CA ILE A 127 14.04 29.45 -13.71
C ILE A 127 13.46 30.25 -14.87
N LEU A 128 12.27 30.79 -14.69
CA LEU A 128 11.71 31.84 -15.53
C LEU A 128 12.08 33.20 -14.92
N ARG A 129 12.95 33.95 -15.60
CA ARG A 129 13.32 35.29 -15.25
C ARG A 129 12.50 36.28 -16.06
N VAL A 130 11.84 37.21 -15.37
CA VAL A 130 10.97 38.23 -15.97
C VAL A 130 11.53 39.61 -15.63
N THR A 131 11.80 40.42 -16.68
CA THR A 131 12.23 41.81 -16.55
C THR A 131 11.05 42.74 -16.91
N SER A 132 10.74 43.69 -16.03
CA SER A 132 9.69 44.67 -16.25
C SER A 132 9.90 45.47 -17.53
N PHE A 133 8.84 46.07 -18.08
CA PHE A 133 8.92 46.80 -19.35
C PHE A 133 9.87 47.99 -19.25
N ASP A 134 9.90 48.69 -18.10
CA ASP A 134 10.78 49.81 -17.81
C ASP A 134 12.21 49.41 -17.38
N GLU A 135 12.49 48.12 -17.39
CA GLU A 135 13.82 47.52 -17.00
C GLU A 135 14.26 47.81 -15.56
N THR A 136 13.37 48.29 -14.68
CA THR A 136 13.70 48.64 -13.30
C THR A 136 13.59 47.48 -12.32
N ARG A 137 12.85 46.43 -12.69
CA ARG A 137 12.58 45.27 -11.83
C ARG A 137 12.83 43.98 -12.55
N GLU A 138 13.34 43.00 -11.78
CA GLU A 138 13.53 41.64 -12.23
C GLU A 138 12.99 40.66 -11.17
N LYS A 139 12.32 39.59 -11.61
CA LYS A 139 11.79 38.54 -10.73
C LYS A 139 12.09 37.17 -11.32
N ASP A 140 12.61 36.31 -10.47
CA ASP A 140 12.84 34.90 -10.78
C ASP A 140 11.70 34.04 -10.24
N TYR A 141 11.20 33.12 -11.08
CA TYR A 141 10.28 32.07 -10.72
C TYR A 141 10.93 30.72 -10.99
N GLU A 142 11.07 29.89 -9.98
CA GLU A 142 11.48 28.50 -10.16
C GLU A 142 10.27 27.72 -10.72
N VAL A 143 10.43 27.16 -11.90
CA VAL A 143 9.38 26.37 -12.56
C VAL A 143 9.63 24.88 -12.28
N ARG A 144 8.67 24.22 -11.64
CA ARG A 144 8.72 22.80 -11.31
C ARG A 144 7.61 22.05 -12.03
N VAL A 145 7.97 21.20 -12.97
CA VAL A 145 7.06 20.24 -13.58
C VAL A 145 7.20 18.91 -12.85
N LEU A 146 6.25 18.65 -11.94
CA LEU A 146 6.28 17.49 -11.06
C LEU A 146 5.72 16.27 -11.77
N VAL A 147 6.47 15.16 -11.71
CA VAL A 147 6.08 13.84 -12.22
C VAL A 147 6.08 12.84 -11.07
N HIS A 148 5.07 12.00 -10.99
CA HIS A 148 5.04 10.93 -9.99
C HIS A 148 6.23 9.99 -10.15
N LYS A 149 6.91 9.67 -9.05
CA LYS A 149 8.03 8.70 -9.03
C LYS A 149 7.54 7.25 -9.02
N VAL A 150 6.33 7.03 -8.58
CA VAL A 150 5.67 5.72 -8.49
C VAL A 150 4.21 5.89 -8.90
N ASN A 151 3.59 4.83 -9.43
CA ASN A 151 2.15 4.88 -9.72
C ASN A 151 1.36 5.05 -8.41
N PRO A 152 0.46 6.04 -8.33
CA PRO A 152 -0.43 6.15 -7.20
C PRO A 152 -1.35 4.91 -7.14
N ASP A 153 -1.81 4.61 -5.92
CA ASP A 153 -2.70 3.48 -5.65
C ASP A 153 -2.16 2.12 -6.13
N SER A 154 -0.83 1.95 -6.10
CA SER A 154 -0.15 0.70 -6.48
C SER A 154 0.47 0.00 -5.27
N LEU A 155 0.48 -1.33 -5.33
CA LEU A 155 1.24 -2.18 -4.41
C LEU A 155 2.62 -2.42 -5.01
N ILE A 156 3.66 -1.88 -4.38
CA ILE A 156 5.03 -2.00 -4.89
C ILE A 156 5.86 -2.97 -4.05
N TRP A 157 6.71 -3.73 -4.74
CA TRP A 157 7.65 -4.70 -4.16
C TRP A 157 9.06 -4.43 -4.73
N PRO A 158 9.78 -3.38 -4.26
CA PRO A 158 11.08 -3.04 -4.83
C PRO A 158 12.11 -4.15 -4.61
N MET A 159 12.85 -4.49 -5.67
CA MET A 159 13.94 -5.47 -5.55
C MET A 159 15.02 -5.05 -4.54
N SER A 160 15.23 -3.75 -4.36
CA SER A 160 16.18 -3.20 -3.38
C SER A 160 15.80 -3.47 -1.93
N TRP A 161 14.54 -3.80 -1.66
CA TRP A 161 14.02 -4.13 -0.32
C TRP A 161 13.96 -5.63 -0.05
N ARG A 162 14.29 -6.44 -1.05
CA ARG A 162 14.36 -7.90 -0.92
C ARG A 162 15.57 -8.30 -0.10
N GLN A 163 15.37 -9.19 0.86
CA GLN A 163 16.44 -9.76 1.70
C GLN A 163 16.48 -11.27 1.53
N GLU A 164 17.65 -11.88 1.80
CA GLU A 164 17.74 -13.33 1.93
C GLU A 164 17.01 -13.78 3.19
N MET A 165 16.22 -14.84 3.06
CA MET A 165 15.48 -15.39 4.20
C MET A 165 16.42 -15.97 5.25
N PRO A 166 16.23 -15.62 6.53
CA PRO A 166 17.05 -16.18 7.61
C PRO A 166 17.08 -17.70 7.56
N GLY A 167 18.28 -18.24 7.61
CA GLY A 167 18.49 -19.68 7.61
C GLY A 167 18.25 -20.41 6.30
N TYR A 168 17.99 -19.69 5.21
CA TYR A 168 17.84 -20.35 3.91
C TYR A 168 19.05 -21.21 3.56
N ARG A 169 18.78 -22.43 3.11
CA ARG A 169 19.74 -23.37 2.52
C ARG A 169 19.02 -24.16 1.42
N VAL A 170 19.73 -24.52 0.40
CA VAL A 170 19.18 -25.24 -0.75
C VAL A 170 18.57 -26.60 -0.38
N ASN A 171 18.97 -27.17 0.74
CA ASN A 171 18.52 -28.49 1.22
C ASN A 171 17.46 -28.42 2.33
N LEU A 172 16.79 -27.28 2.52
CA LEU A 172 15.67 -27.21 3.45
C LEU A 172 14.47 -28.00 2.94
N VAL A 173 13.92 -28.84 3.81
CA VAL A 173 12.71 -29.63 3.55
C VAL A 173 11.46 -28.84 3.98
N GLY A 174 11.58 -28.02 5.01
CA GLY A 174 10.47 -27.23 5.53
C GLY A 174 10.90 -25.87 6.08
N HIS A 175 9.99 -24.93 5.95
CA HIS A 175 10.12 -23.56 6.44
C HIS A 175 8.73 -23.01 6.78
N LYS A 176 8.61 -22.37 7.93
CA LYS A 176 7.39 -21.62 8.30
C LYS A 176 7.76 -20.45 9.18
N ALA A 177 7.19 -19.28 8.89
CA ALA A 177 7.27 -18.10 9.72
C ALA A 177 5.97 -17.89 10.49
N VAL A 178 6.05 -17.46 11.74
CA VAL A 178 4.92 -17.09 12.61
C VAL A 178 5.26 -15.85 13.42
N SER A 179 4.23 -15.15 13.87
CA SER A 179 4.36 -14.04 14.81
C SER A 179 3.77 -14.46 16.15
N GLN A 180 4.54 -14.33 17.22
CA GLN A 180 4.10 -14.61 18.60
C GLN A 180 4.29 -13.34 19.43
N GLY A 181 3.20 -12.66 19.75
CA GLY A 181 3.27 -11.34 20.35
C GLY A 181 4.10 -10.37 19.50
N ASN A 182 5.14 -9.79 20.09
CA ASN A 182 6.05 -8.84 19.40
C ASN A 182 7.27 -9.54 18.78
N MET A 183 7.25 -10.85 18.61
CA MET A 183 8.41 -11.60 18.12
C MET A 183 8.06 -12.39 16.87
N TYR A 184 8.86 -12.22 15.83
CA TYR A 184 8.82 -13.04 14.63
C TYR A 184 9.72 -14.27 14.82
N ARG A 185 9.20 -15.44 14.44
CA ARG A 185 9.89 -16.70 14.55
C ARG A 185 9.83 -17.44 13.23
N ILE A 186 10.94 -18.00 12.82
CA ILE A 186 11.04 -18.87 11.65
C ILE A 186 11.58 -20.21 12.11
N MET A 187 10.85 -21.28 11.83
CA MET A 187 11.36 -22.64 12.00
C MET A 187 11.76 -23.19 10.65
N THR A 188 12.98 -23.73 10.58
CA THR A 188 13.51 -24.38 9.38
C THR A 188 13.89 -25.82 9.72
N TYR A 189 13.69 -26.74 8.77
CA TYR A 189 14.00 -28.14 8.88
C TYR A 189 14.70 -28.65 7.62
N ASN A 190 15.79 -29.37 7.77
CA ASN A 190 16.58 -29.92 6.66
C ASN A 190 16.47 -31.44 6.50
N GLY A 191 15.47 -32.07 7.13
CA GLY A 191 15.29 -33.51 7.16
C GLY A 191 15.95 -34.22 8.36
N SER A 192 16.85 -33.55 9.07
CA SER A 192 17.52 -34.11 10.26
C SER A 192 17.61 -33.14 11.43
N GLN A 193 17.72 -31.85 11.17
CA GLN A 193 17.88 -30.81 12.18
C GLN A 193 16.89 -29.70 11.99
N SER A 194 16.25 -29.27 13.08
CA SER A 194 15.42 -28.10 13.17
C SER A 194 16.20 -26.93 13.75
N VAL A 195 15.96 -25.74 13.21
CA VAL A 195 16.55 -24.47 13.69
C VAL A 195 15.45 -23.44 13.85
N LEU A 196 15.47 -22.73 14.98
CA LEU A 196 14.62 -21.61 15.27
C LEU A 196 15.39 -20.30 15.05
N TRP A 197 14.79 -19.38 14.31
CA TRP A 197 15.27 -18.04 14.09
C TRP A 197 14.29 -17.05 14.69
N THR A 198 14.78 -16.07 15.45
CA THR A 198 13.92 -15.10 16.15
C THR A 198 14.39 -13.67 15.91
N ALA A 199 13.43 -12.76 15.75
CA ALA A 199 13.65 -11.33 15.63
C ALA A 199 12.44 -10.55 16.17
N THR A 200 12.66 -9.33 16.64
CA THR A 200 11.61 -8.40 17.05
C THR A 200 11.14 -7.51 15.89
N ASP A 201 11.89 -7.50 14.80
CA ASP A 201 11.60 -6.71 13.62
C ASP A 201 11.89 -7.55 12.37
N PRO A 202 10.91 -7.76 11.47
CA PRO A 202 11.08 -8.60 10.28
C PRO A 202 12.03 -8.00 9.25
N SER A 203 12.35 -6.70 9.35
CA SER A 203 13.31 -5.99 8.49
C SER A 203 14.77 -6.24 8.87
N GLN A 204 15.04 -6.81 10.03
CA GLN A 204 16.40 -7.03 10.52
C GLN A 204 17.18 -7.96 9.58
N SER A 205 18.43 -7.61 9.30
CA SER A 205 19.36 -8.45 8.54
C SER A 205 19.94 -9.61 9.34
N THR A 206 19.90 -9.51 10.68
CA THR A 206 20.44 -10.50 11.60
C THR A 206 19.35 -11.04 12.52
N TRP A 207 19.12 -12.34 12.44
CA TRP A 207 18.17 -13.07 13.29
C TRP A 207 18.93 -13.92 14.30
N ASN A 208 18.41 -14.02 15.51
CA ASN A 208 18.93 -14.90 16.53
C ASN A 208 18.70 -16.36 16.10
N ARG A 209 19.77 -17.16 16.10
CA ARG A 209 19.73 -18.55 15.66
C ARG A 209 19.86 -19.51 16.84
N GLN A 210 18.97 -20.49 16.94
CA GLN A 210 18.99 -21.54 17.94
C GLN A 210 18.77 -22.90 17.29
N ASN A 211 19.66 -23.87 17.58
CA ASN A 211 19.45 -25.26 17.16
C ASN A 211 18.43 -25.91 18.09
N LEU A 212 17.46 -26.61 17.51
CA LEU A 212 16.43 -27.30 18.28
C LEU A 212 16.76 -28.79 18.35
N SER A 213 16.52 -29.38 19.53
CA SER A 213 16.52 -30.82 19.74
C SER A 213 15.10 -31.28 20.01
N LEU A 214 14.34 -31.52 18.93
CA LEU A 214 12.96 -31.95 19.05
C LEU A 214 12.87 -33.44 19.35
N PRO A 215 11.96 -33.87 20.27
CA PRO A 215 11.74 -35.29 20.55
C PRO A 215 10.89 -36.00 19.49
N PHE A 216 10.53 -35.29 18.40
CA PHE A 216 9.67 -35.75 17.31
C PHE A 216 10.14 -35.22 15.96
N ILE A 217 9.62 -35.78 14.86
CA ILE A 217 9.83 -35.27 13.52
C ILE A 217 8.75 -34.21 13.24
N PRO A 218 9.10 -32.91 13.06
CA PRO A 218 8.13 -31.87 12.95
C PRO A 218 7.51 -31.78 11.53
N GLN A 219 6.22 -31.59 11.46
CA GLN A 219 5.51 -31.16 10.26
C GLN A 219 5.56 -29.60 10.19
N ILE A 220 6.65 -29.05 9.65
CA ILE A 220 6.93 -27.60 9.70
C ILE A 220 5.78 -26.75 9.12
N SER A 221 5.06 -27.22 8.10
CA SER A 221 3.92 -26.52 7.51
C SER A 221 2.77 -26.29 8.50
N SER A 222 2.69 -27.09 9.57
CA SER A 222 1.67 -26.95 10.61
C SER A 222 2.02 -25.92 11.69
N LEU A 223 3.27 -25.41 11.73
CA LEU A 223 3.67 -24.43 12.77
C LEU A 223 2.69 -23.26 12.81
N SER A 224 2.19 -22.98 14.00
CA SER A 224 1.25 -21.90 14.27
C SER A 224 1.56 -21.28 15.63
N SER A 225 0.98 -20.12 15.92
CA SER A 225 1.23 -19.40 17.17
C SER A 225 -0.03 -18.71 17.67
N THR A 226 -0.11 -18.59 18.98
CA THR A 226 -0.89 -17.60 19.70
C THR A 226 0.06 -16.56 20.31
N ASP A 227 -0.46 -15.57 21.00
CA ASP A 227 0.41 -14.63 21.75
C ASP A 227 1.25 -15.34 22.81
N GLY A 228 0.72 -16.39 23.43
CA GLY A 228 1.34 -17.09 24.55
C GLY A 228 2.18 -18.31 24.19
N ALA A 229 1.95 -18.96 23.05
CA ALA A 229 2.58 -20.23 22.73
C ALA A 229 2.72 -20.50 21.22
N LEU A 230 3.62 -21.41 20.89
CA LEU A 230 3.78 -22.01 19.58
C LEU A 230 3.17 -23.41 19.58
N PHE A 231 2.67 -23.83 18.43
CA PHE A 231 2.05 -25.13 18.22
C PHE A 231 2.54 -25.74 16.92
N ILE A 232 2.72 -27.06 16.92
CA ILE A 232 3.17 -27.82 15.76
C ILE A 232 2.65 -29.26 15.83
N LEU A 233 2.37 -29.85 14.69
CA LEU A 233 2.12 -31.28 14.57
C LEU A 233 3.44 -32.03 14.30
N ASP A 234 3.55 -33.21 14.82
CA ASP A 234 4.56 -34.14 14.34
C ASP A 234 4.09 -34.93 13.10
N ALA A 235 4.93 -35.83 12.62
CA ALA A 235 4.64 -36.64 11.44
C ALA A 235 3.42 -37.56 11.61
N ASP A 236 3.05 -37.91 12.84
CA ASP A 236 1.92 -38.77 13.21
C ASP A 236 0.64 -37.95 13.55
N GLY A 237 0.75 -36.60 13.47
CA GLY A 237 -0.36 -35.67 13.76
C GLY A 237 -0.49 -35.33 15.25
N VAL A 238 0.43 -35.75 16.12
CA VAL A 238 0.37 -35.37 17.53
C VAL A 238 0.67 -33.89 17.68
N LEU A 239 -0.22 -33.17 18.39
CA LEU A 239 -0.05 -31.75 18.67
C LEU A 239 0.95 -31.53 19.80
N TYR A 240 1.94 -30.69 19.56
CA TYR A 240 2.90 -30.20 20.53
C TYR A 240 2.78 -28.70 20.73
N THR A 241 3.08 -28.25 21.94
CA THR A 241 3.12 -26.82 22.30
C THR A 241 4.44 -26.44 22.94
N SER A 242 4.81 -25.16 22.76
CA SER A 242 6.00 -24.55 23.38
C SER A 242 5.76 -23.07 23.65
N VAL A 243 6.23 -22.54 24.77
CA VAL A 243 6.15 -21.13 25.11
C VAL A 243 7.20 -20.30 24.33
N ASP A 244 8.38 -20.85 24.16
CA ASP A 244 9.55 -20.15 23.61
C ASP A 244 10.10 -20.75 22.30
N GLY A 245 9.60 -21.92 21.92
CA GLY A 245 10.05 -22.69 20.77
C GLY A 245 11.26 -23.61 21.04
N MET A 246 11.76 -23.66 22.28
CA MET A 246 12.90 -24.49 22.65
C MET A 246 12.48 -25.83 23.25
N GLU A 247 11.58 -25.80 24.23
CA GLU A 247 11.05 -26.94 24.91
C GLU A 247 9.62 -27.22 24.44
N TRP A 248 9.37 -28.47 24.00
CA TRP A 248 8.09 -28.86 23.42
C TRP A 248 7.45 -29.98 24.23
N THR A 249 6.17 -29.79 24.52
CA THR A 249 5.36 -30.74 25.30
C THR A 249 4.18 -31.21 24.47
N SER A 250 3.89 -32.51 24.45
CA SER A 250 2.71 -33.04 23.81
C SER A 250 1.42 -32.56 24.49
N CYS A 251 0.47 -32.15 23.70
CA CYS A 251 -0.88 -31.77 24.16
C CYS A 251 -1.78 -33.00 24.39
N GLY A 252 -1.34 -34.19 24.00
CA GLY A 252 -2.13 -35.43 24.14
C GLY A 252 -3.28 -35.58 23.14
N VAL A 253 -3.31 -34.77 22.08
CA VAL A 253 -4.33 -34.83 21.03
C VAL A 253 -3.67 -35.10 19.67
N ILE A 254 -4.41 -35.75 18.76
CA ILE A 254 -3.96 -36.05 17.40
C ILE A 254 -4.89 -35.32 16.44
N TRP A 255 -4.30 -34.44 15.60
CA TRP A 255 -4.99 -33.62 14.62
C TRP A 255 -4.58 -33.99 13.19
N HIS A 256 -5.52 -33.78 12.26
CA HIS A 256 -5.25 -33.88 10.84
C HIS A 256 -4.55 -32.63 10.31
N SER A 257 -5.01 -31.45 10.75
CA SER A 257 -4.40 -30.17 10.35
C SER A 257 -4.63 -29.07 11.40
N ILE A 258 -3.74 -28.09 11.43
CA ILE A 258 -3.92 -26.82 12.14
C ILE A 258 -4.43 -25.79 11.14
N LEU A 259 -5.55 -25.11 11.48
CA LEU A 259 -6.14 -24.04 10.68
C LEU A 259 -5.51 -22.68 11.03
N GLY A 260 -5.26 -22.45 12.33
CA GLY A 260 -4.68 -21.19 12.86
C GLY A 260 -5.13 -20.90 14.28
N SER A 261 -5.06 -19.62 14.66
CA SER A 261 -5.36 -19.18 16.04
C SER A 261 -6.60 -18.30 16.13
N TYR A 262 -7.22 -18.36 17.30
CA TYR A 262 -8.27 -17.45 17.75
C TYR A 262 -8.14 -17.24 19.25
N ASP A 263 -7.96 -16.01 19.72
CA ASP A 263 -7.93 -15.63 21.13
C ASP A 263 -7.13 -16.60 22.02
N ASN A 264 -5.86 -16.77 21.80
CA ASN A 264 -4.97 -17.68 22.53
C ASN A 264 -5.30 -19.19 22.43
N ARG A 265 -6.18 -19.60 21.55
CA ARG A 265 -6.47 -21.00 21.21
C ARG A 265 -6.02 -21.31 19.79
N ILE A 266 -5.65 -22.54 19.56
CA ILE A 266 -5.40 -23.10 18.24
C ILE A 266 -6.66 -23.83 17.78
N LEU A 267 -7.06 -23.64 16.54
CA LEU A 267 -8.16 -24.30 15.88
C LEU A 267 -7.61 -25.29 14.87
N GLY A 268 -8.18 -26.47 14.82
CA GLY A 268 -7.74 -27.53 13.92
C GLY A 268 -8.87 -28.46 13.48
N VAL A 269 -8.46 -29.44 12.72
CA VAL A 269 -9.34 -30.49 12.20
C VAL A 269 -8.83 -31.84 12.68
N VAL A 270 -9.73 -32.64 13.22
CA VAL A 270 -9.51 -34.04 13.64
C VAL A 270 -10.14 -34.97 12.63
N LYS A 271 -9.48 -36.08 12.32
CA LYS A 271 -10.04 -37.13 11.50
C LYS A 271 -10.62 -38.25 12.40
N GLY A 272 -11.96 -38.41 12.36
CA GLY A 272 -12.67 -39.49 13.01
C GLY A 272 -12.97 -40.65 12.08
N GLU A 273 -13.73 -41.64 12.58
CA GLU A 273 -14.08 -42.85 11.83
C GLU A 273 -15.01 -42.55 10.63
N ASP A 274 -15.92 -41.59 10.76
CA ASP A 274 -16.96 -41.27 9.79
C ASP A 274 -16.83 -39.86 9.18
N GLY A 275 -15.65 -39.25 9.27
CA GLY A 275 -15.37 -37.95 8.67
C GLY A 275 -14.42 -37.08 9.47
N TYR A 276 -14.51 -35.78 9.25
CA TYR A 276 -13.64 -34.78 9.89
C TYR A 276 -14.47 -33.94 10.85
N TYR A 277 -13.78 -33.42 11.89
CA TYR A 277 -14.38 -32.69 12.98
C TYR A 277 -13.57 -31.46 13.32
N HIS A 278 -14.26 -30.39 13.74
CA HIS A 278 -13.63 -29.22 14.35
C HIS A 278 -13.14 -29.55 15.74
N ASP A 279 -11.95 -29.06 16.06
CA ASP A 279 -11.38 -29.15 17.40
C ASP A 279 -10.60 -27.85 17.74
N GLU A 280 -10.45 -27.58 19.03
CA GLU A 280 -9.65 -26.46 19.53
C GLU A 280 -8.73 -26.90 20.68
N TYR A 281 -7.62 -26.18 20.88
CA TYR A 281 -6.73 -26.44 22.00
C TYR A 281 -6.19 -25.12 22.60
N PRO A 282 -6.24 -24.92 23.93
CA PRO A 282 -6.97 -25.75 24.90
C PRO A 282 -8.48 -25.64 24.70
N HIS A 283 -9.20 -26.69 25.08
CA HIS A 283 -10.67 -26.66 25.06
C HIS A 283 -11.21 -25.61 26.02
N THR A 284 -12.18 -24.82 25.56
CA THR A 284 -12.94 -23.91 26.41
C THR A 284 -14.05 -24.65 27.14
N ASP A 285 -14.55 -24.05 28.22
CA ASP A 285 -15.68 -24.61 28.97
C ASP A 285 -16.91 -24.75 28.06
N GLY A 286 -17.41 -25.95 27.93
CA GLY A 286 -18.57 -26.26 27.08
C GLY A 286 -18.24 -26.44 25.61
N PHE A 287 -16.98 -26.49 25.20
CA PHE A 287 -16.62 -26.83 23.84
C PHE A 287 -17.07 -28.26 23.47
N GLU A 288 -17.69 -28.37 22.31
CA GLU A 288 -18.13 -29.67 21.76
C GLU A 288 -17.47 -29.87 20.39
N ILE A 289 -16.89 -31.05 20.17
CA ILE A 289 -16.36 -31.46 18.89
C ILE A 289 -17.53 -31.64 17.91
N THR A 290 -17.53 -30.86 16.83
CA THR A 290 -18.60 -30.86 15.82
C THR A 290 -18.07 -31.31 14.46
N LYS A 291 -18.92 -31.99 13.67
CA LYS A 291 -18.56 -32.42 12.31
C LYS A 291 -18.37 -31.22 11.39
N VAL A 292 -17.33 -31.24 10.54
CA VAL A 292 -17.11 -30.17 9.58
C VAL A 292 -18.23 -30.10 8.54
N GLU A 293 -18.57 -28.91 8.11
CA GLU A 293 -19.59 -28.64 7.11
C GLU A 293 -19.10 -28.99 5.70
N ASN A 294 -20.02 -29.23 4.77
CA ASN A 294 -19.69 -29.43 3.36
C ASN A 294 -18.97 -28.20 2.77
N GLY A 295 -17.83 -28.45 2.11
CA GLY A 295 -17.00 -27.39 1.56
C GLY A 295 -16.20 -26.61 2.62
N PHE A 296 -16.04 -27.20 3.80
CA PHE A 296 -15.07 -26.73 4.80
C PHE A 296 -13.69 -27.32 4.47
N PRO A 297 -12.61 -26.53 4.51
CA PRO A 297 -11.27 -27.06 4.24
C PRO A 297 -10.78 -27.91 5.41
N VAL A 298 -10.36 -29.13 5.11
CA VAL A 298 -9.72 -30.00 6.09
C VAL A 298 -8.19 -29.92 6.03
N GLU A 299 -7.67 -29.40 4.91
CA GLU A 299 -6.23 -29.18 4.72
C GLU A 299 -5.95 -28.05 3.70
N HIS A 300 -4.73 -27.57 3.68
CA HIS A 300 -4.25 -26.59 2.68
C HIS A 300 -5.06 -25.28 2.59
N ALA A 301 -5.80 -24.91 3.65
CA ALA A 301 -6.39 -23.56 3.74
C ALA A 301 -5.31 -22.48 3.75
N SER A 302 -5.70 -21.24 3.48
CA SER A 302 -4.80 -20.11 3.71
C SER A 302 -4.37 -20.05 5.18
N ASN A 303 -3.31 -19.29 5.49
CA ASN A 303 -3.11 -18.89 6.88
C ASN A 303 -4.36 -18.20 7.42
N MET A 304 -4.67 -18.43 8.71
CA MET A 304 -5.77 -17.76 9.40
C MET A 304 -5.40 -16.33 9.72
N VAL A 305 -6.36 -15.44 9.54
CA VAL A 305 -6.24 -14.02 9.87
C VAL A 305 -7.26 -13.66 10.92
N GLU A 306 -6.78 -13.09 12.01
CA GLU A 306 -7.59 -12.62 13.11
C GLU A 306 -7.85 -11.11 12.99
N THR A 307 -9.10 -10.69 13.08
CA THR A 307 -9.51 -9.28 12.98
C THR A 307 -10.67 -8.98 13.91
N SER A 308 -10.84 -7.69 14.25
CA SER A 308 -12.04 -7.26 14.96
C SER A 308 -13.15 -6.90 13.97
N ASN A 309 -14.36 -7.31 14.27
CA ASN A 309 -15.54 -6.87 13.54
C ASN A 309 -15.71 -5.35 13.68
N THR A 310 -15.86 -4.66 12.55
CA THR A 310 -15.92 -3.18 12.52
C THR A 310 -17.17 -2.60 13.22
N TRP A 311 -18.21 -3.41 13.40
CA TRP A 311 -19.50 -2.98 13.97
C TRP A 311 -19.64 -3.35 15.45
N THR A 312 -19.25 -4.57 15.79
CA THR A 312 -19.44 -5.13 17.14
C THR A 312 -18.19 -5.09 17.99
N ALA A 313 -17.02 -4.81 17.39
CA ALA A 313 -15.70 -4.93 17.99
C ALA A 313 -15.38 -6.36 18.50
N SER A 314 -16.21 -7.35 18.18
CA SER A 314 -15.93 -8.75 18.50
C SER A 314 -14.80 -9.28 17.63
N GLN A 315 -14.00 -10.15 18.22
CA GLN A 315 -12.90 -10.81 17.53
C GLN A 315 -13.43 -11.89 16.59
N GLN A 316 -12.83 -12.02 15.42
CA GLN A 316 -13.18 -13.01 14.41
C GLN A 316 -11.91 -13.49 13.71
N SER A 317 -11.87 -14.74 13.30
CA SER A 317 -10.79 -15.29 12.50
C SER A 317 -11.31 -15.87 11.19
N PHE A 318 -10.49 -15.83 10.14
CA PHE A 318 -10.91 -16.19 8.79
C PHE A 318 -9.86 -17.02 8.08
N ILE A 319 -10.34 -17.99 7.29
CA ILE A 319 -9.56 -18.79 6.35
C ILE A 319 -10.19 -18.76 4.97
N VAL A 320 -9.38 -18.97 3.95
CA VAL A 320 -9.81 -18.94 2.55
C VAL A 320 -9.28 -20.14 1.80
N GLY A 321 -10.13 -20.73 0.92
CA GLY A 321 -9.75 -21.83 0.06
C GLY A 321 -9.45 -23.11 0.82
N GLY A 322 -8.48 -23.86 0.34
CA GLY A 322 -8.08 -25.17 0.88
C GLY A 322 -8.72 -26.33 0.13
N ILE A 323 -8.61 -27.51 0.71
CA ILE A 323 -9.13 -28.78 0.16
C ILE A 323 -10.12 -29.36 1.15
N ASP A 324 -11.31 -29.74 0.66
CA ASP A 324 -12.34 -30.37 1.49
C ASP A 324 -12.11 -31.87 1.71
N SER A 325 -12.99 -32.48 2.48
CA SER A 325 -12.95 -33.91 2.80
C SER A 325 -13.09 -34.85 1.59
N GLU A 326 -13.55 -34.33 0.45
CA GLU A 326 -13.72 -35.09 -0.81
C GLU A 326 -12.53 -34.86 -1.76
N GLY A 327 -11.56 -34.00 -1.39
CA GLY A 327 -10.41 -33.65 -2.22
C GLY A 327 -10.67 -32.52 -3.20
N ASN A 328 -11.79 -31.79 -3.08
CA ASN A 328 -12.09 -30.68 -3.94
C ASN A 328 -11.38 -29.42 -3.47
N LEU A 329 -10.81 -28.67 -4.43
CA LEU A 329 -10.24 -27.36 -4.18
C LEU A 329 -11.35 -26.31 -4.00
N LEU A 330 -11.20 -25.45 -3.01
CA LEU A 330 -12.24 -24.53 -2.56
C LEU A 330 -11.93 -23.07 -2.92
N ASN A 331 -13.00 -22.28 -3.13
CA ASN A 331 -12.97 -20.81 -3.14
C ASN A 331 -13.83 -20.24 -1.99
N ASN A 332 -14.12 -21.04 -0.99
CA ASN A 332 -14.91 -20.66 0.18
C ASN A 332 -14.08 -19.77 1.12
N VAL A 333 -14.77 -18.86 1.77
CA VAL A 333 -14.26 -18.09 2.91
C VAL A 333 -15.05 -18.53 4.14
N TRP A 334 -14.35 -18.96 5.16
CA TRP A 334 -14.93 -19.37 6.42
C TRP A 334 -14.45 -18.43 7.53
N GLY A 335 -15.40 -17.98 8.35
CA GLY A 335 -15.15 -17.16 9.53
C GLY A 335 -15.49 -17.94 10.79
N TYR A 336 -14.70 -17.73 11.84
CA TYR A 336 -14.92 -18.23 13.18
C TYR A 336 -15.17 -17.08 14.13
N ASP A 337 -16.26 -17.13 14.92
CA ASP A 337 -16.68 -16.06 15.82
C ASP A 337 -16.32 -16.30 17.29
N GLY A 338 -15.60 -17.39 17.58
CA GLY A 338 -15.26 -17.83 18.92
C GLY A 338 -16.11 -19.00 19.42
N SER A 339 -17.18 -19.33 18.70
CA SER A 339 -18.09 -20.45 19.06
C SER A 339 -18.37 -21.38 17.88
N SER A 340 -18.46 -20.84 16.68
CA SER A 340 -18.88 -21.58 15.49
C SER A 340 -18.23 -21.06 14.21
N TRP A 341 -18.13 -21.96 13.22
CA TRP A 341 -17.72 -21.63 11.87
C TRP A 341 -18.92 -21.21 11.03
N GLY A 342 -18.73 -20.19 10.20
CA GLY A 342 -19.73 -19.72 9.26
C GLY A 342 -19.14 -19.44 7.88
N LYS A 343 -19.81 -19.89 6.83
CA LYS A 343 -19.42 -19.55 5.45
C LYS A 343 -19.78 -18.09 5.16
N ILE A 344 -18.81 -17.31 4.73
CA ILE A 344 -18.93 -15.87 4.57
C ILE A 344 -19.30 -15.48 3.14
N ASN A 345 -18.63 -16.05 2.14
CA ASN A 345 -18.80 -15.63 0.76
C ASN A 345 -19.83 -16.44 -0.01
N ASN A 346 -20.39 -15.82 -1.04
CA ASN A 346 -21.07 -16.52 -2.10
C ASN A 346 -20.04 -16.98 -3.14
N THR A 347 -19.91 -18.28 -3.34
CA THR A 347 -18.95 -18.86 -4.29
C THR A 347 -19.38 -18.72 -5.75
N HIS A 348 -20.65 -18.40 -6.01
CA HIS A 348 -21.16 -18.16 -7.37
C HIS A 348 -20.92 -16.69 -7.75
N GLY A 349 -20.23 -16.49 -8.87
CA GLY A 349 -19.95 -15.15 -9.39
C GLY A 349 -18.86 -14.37 -8.65
N THR A 350 -18.12 -15.01 -7.73
CA THR A 350 -16.93 -14.40 -7.13
C THR A 350 -15.77 -14.41 -8.12
N ALA A 351 -14.94 -13.37 -8.06
CA ALA A 351 -13.67 -13.35 -8.80
C ALA A 351 -12.61 -14.31 -8.20
N LEU A 352 -12.79 -14.71 -6.94
CA LEU A 352 -11.85 -15.59 -6.24
C LEU A 352 -11.90 -17.00 -6.82
N PRO A 353 -10.78 -17.53 -7.37
CA PRO A 353 -10.71 -18.91 -7.82
C PRO A 353 -10.58 -19.86 -6.64
N ALA A 354 -10.77 -21.15 -6.90
CA ALA A 354 -10.40 -22.19 -5.94
C ALA A 354 -8.89 -22.26 -5.77
N LEU A 355 -8.41 -22.18 -4.53
CA LEU A 355 -7.01 -22.04 -4.16
C LEU A 355 -6.64 -22.92 -2.96
N ALA A 356 -5.45 -23.54 -2.99
CA ALA A 356 -4.84 -24.15 -1.82
C ALA A 356 -3.53 -23.43 -1.45
N ASP A 357 -3.19 -23.40 -0.16
CA ASP A 357 -1.97 -22.79 0.39
C ASP A 357 -1.76 -21.33 -0.06
N ALA A 358 -2.83 -20.59 -0.21
CA ALA A 358 -2.78 -19.16 -0.52
C ALA A 358 -2.34 -18.36 0.71
N THR A 359 -1.70 -17.23 0.47
CA THR A 359 -1.31 -16.29 1.53
C THR A 359 -2.39 -15.22 1.67
N LEU A 360 -3.08 -15.22 2.81
CA LEU A 360 -4.09 -14.23 3.19
C LEU A 360 -3.46 -13.24 4.19
N PHE A 361 -3.62 -11.94 3.96
CA PHE A 361 -3.21 -10.93 4.93
C PHE A 361 -4.11 -9.71 4.91
N PRO A 362 -4.38 -9.10 6.10
CA PRO A 362 -5.07 -7.84 6.20
C PRO A 362 -4.11 -6.70 5.92
N TYR A 363 -4.58 -5.67 5.23
CA TYR A 363 -3.82 -4.46 5.03
C TYR A 363 -4.70 -3.25 5.32
N TYR A 364 -4.18 -2.33 6.11
CA TYR A 364 -4.92 -1.15 6.52
C TYR A 364 -4.51 0.04 5.65
N THR A 365 -5.48 0.61 4.93
CA THR A 365 -5.29 1.89 4.26
C THR A 365 -5.97 2.99 5.06
N TYR A 366 -5.32 4.15 5.18
CA TYR A 366 -5.95 5.32 5.79
C TYR A 366 -6.99 5.89 4.82
N ARG A 367 -8.21 6.12 5.29
CA ARG A 367 -9.28 6.74 4.52
C ARG A 367 -9.53 8.14 5.03
N THR A 368 -9.39 9.15 4.17
CA THR A 368 -9.87 10.50 4.46
C THR A 368 -11.37 10.54 4.21
N LEU A 369 -12.17 10.70 5.26
CA LEU A 369 -13.61 10.93 5.12
C LEU A 369 -13.84 12.42 4.88
N LYS A 370 -14.72 12.77 3.90
CA LYS A 370 -15.10 14.13 3.54
C LYS A 370 -15.38 14.99 4.79
N GLY A 371 -14.61 16.07 4.96
CA GLY A 371 -14.90 17.16 5.89
C GLY A 371 -14.61 16.89 7.38
N VAL A 372 -14.16 15.71 7.76
CA VAL A 372 -13.80 15.40 9.15
C VAL A 372 -12.45 14.71 9.15
N ARG A 373 -11.48 15.26 9.90
CA ARG A 373 -10.15 14.67 10.13
C ARG A 373 -10.25 13.38 10.98
N ARG A 374 -10.96 12.39 10.49
CA ARG A 374 -10.98 11.05 11.08
C ARG A 374 -10.21 10.13 10.16
N TYR A 375 -9.00 9.82 10.57
CA TYR A 375 -8.19 8.76 9.97
C TYR A 375 -8.89 7.43 10.30
N GLY A 376 -9.76 6.96 9.38
CA GLY A 376 -10.31 5.63 9.48
C GLY A 376 -9.35 4.65 8.80
N ARG A 377 -8.85 3.66 9.53
CA ARG A 377 -8.21 2.51 8.91
C ARG A 377 -9.28 1.73 8.14
N GLN A 378 -9.17 1.67 6.81
CA GLN A 378 -9.99 0.76 6.03
C GLN A 378 -9.25 -0.56 5.90
N LEU A 379 -9.78 -1.59 6.56
CA LEU A 379 -9.29 -2.95 6.42
C LEU A 379 -9.63 -3.47 5.02
N THR A 380 -8.63 -3.92 4.30
CA THR A 380 -8.77 -4.64 3.03
C THR A 380 -7.99 -5.94 3.13
N TRP A 381 -8.58 -7.04 2.72
CA TRP A 381 -7.90 -8.33 2.70
C TRP A 381 -7.31 -8.59 1.33
N TYR A 382 -6.12 -9.16 1.34
CA TYR A 382 -5.39 -9.53 0.13
C TYR A 382 -5.11 -11.02 0.15
N ILE A 383 -5.27 -11.65 -1.01
CA ILE A 383 -4.83 -13.01 -1.28
C ILE A 383 -3.78 -12.96 -2.38
N MET A 384 -2.64 -13.59 -2.12
CA MET A 384 -1.55 -13.78 -3.07
C MET A 384 -1.12 -15.24 -3.11
N GLY A 385 -0.56 -15.66 -4.25
CA GLY A 385 -0.03 -17.00 -4.39
C GLY A 385 -1.09 -18.09 -4.30
N GLY A 386 -0.66 -19.31 -3.96
CA GLY A 386 -1.50 -20.48 -3.85
C GLY A 386 -1.54 -21.34 -5.11
N ARG A 387 -2.02 -22.56 -4.96
CA ARG A 387 -2.14 -23.57 -6.02
C ARG A 387 -3.55 -23.58 -6.59
N LEU A 388 -3.66 -23.54 -7.91
CA LEU A 388 -4.91 -23.60 -8.67
C LEU A 388 -5.28 -25.04 -9.04
N ALA A 389 -6.53 -25.27 -9.40
CA ALA A 389 -7.05 -26.59 -9.80
C ALA A 389 -6.32 -27.23 -11.00
N ASN A 390 -5.70 -26.41 -11.85
CA ASN A 390 -4.91 -26.89 -13.00
C ASN A 390 -3.44 -27.23 -12.63
N GLY A 391 -3.09 -27.24 -11.34
CA GLY A 391 -1.74 -27.49 -10.84
C GLY A 391 -0.75 -26.36 -10.99
N LYS A 392 -1.16 -25.22 -11.57
CA LYS A 392 -0.32 -24.01 -11.67
C LYS A 392 -0.41 -23.15 -10.44
N LEU A 393 0.60 -22.31 -10.23
CA LEU A 393 0.55 -21.31 -9.18
C LEU A 393 -0.20 -20.06 -9.65
N ASN A 394 -1.00 -19.53 -8.71
CA ASN A 394 -1.67 -18.26 -8.89
C ASN A 394 -0.64 -17.12 -8.97
N GLY A 395 -0.80 -16.24 -9.93
CA GLY A 395 0.03 -15.02 -10.08
C GLY A 395 -0.77 -13.74 -9.95
N GLU A 396 -2.08 -13.88 -9.67
CA GLU A 396 -2.97 -12.73 -9.49
C GLU A 396 -3.13 -12.40 -8.00
N ILE A 397 -3.46 -11.15 -7.73
CA ILE A 397 -3.82 -10.69 -6.39
C ILE A 397 -5.33 -10.47 -6.34
N TYR A 398 -5.97 -10.99 -5.31
CA TYR A 398 -7.39 -10.76 -5.05
C TYR A 398 -7.54 -9.93 -3.80
N LEU A 399 -8.51 -9.01 -3.81
CA LEU A 399 -8.77 -8.14 -2.68
C LEU A 399 -10.24 -8.14 -2.27
N SER A 400 -10.48 -7.96 -0.98
CA SER A 400 -11.81 -7.81 -0.40
C SER A 400 -11.82 -6.64 0.58
N SER A 401 -12.65 -5.63 0.29
CA SER A 401 -12.95 -4.53 1.22
C SER A 401 -14.16 -4.80 2.10
N THR A 402 -14.75 -6.00 1.98
CA THR A 402 -15.97 -6.44 2.66
C THR A 402 -15.71 -7.60 3.62
N GLN A 403 -14.48 -7.74 4.13
CA GLN A 403 -14.07 -8.80 5.04
C GLN A 403 -14.42 -10.21 4.51
N GLY A 404 -14.04 -10.47 3.26
CA GLY A 404 -14.20 -11.79 2.64
C GLY A 404 -15.55 -12.07 1.97
N VAL A 405 -16.55 -11.20 2.12
CA VAL A 405 -17.88 -11.42 1.51
C VAL A 405 -17.82 -11.34 -0.02
N THR A 406 -17.14 -10.32 -0.55
CA THR A 406 -16.94 -10.13 -1.99
C THR A 406 -15.46 -9.96 -2.29
N TRP A 407 -15.05 -10.48 -3.45
CA TRP A 407 -13.68 -10.42 -3.93
C TRP A 407 -13.62 -9.83 -5.32
N THR A 408 -12.59 -9.04 -5.57
CA THR A 408 -12.27 -8.51 -6.88
C THR A 408 -10.85 -8.91 -7.25
N GLN A 409 -10.66 -9.33 -8.49
CA GLN A 409 -9.33 -9.47 -9.06
C GLN A 409 -8.79 -8.08 -9.33
N ASN A 410 -7.51 -7.94 -9.17
CA ASN A 410 -6.89 -6.66 -9.18
C ASN A 410 -6.53 -6.14 -10.55
N ALA A 411 -6.52 -4.79 -10.69
CA ALA A 411 -5.97 -4.10 -11.84
C ALA A 411 -4.42 -4.09 -11.80
N ASP A 412 -3.80 -3.81 -12.92
CA ASP A 412 -2.33 -3.85 -13.15
C ASP A 412 -1.48 -3.15 -12.07
N ALA A 413 -2.04 -2.11 -11.41
CA ALA A 413 -1.35 -1.35 -10.37
C ALA A 413 -1.07 -2.15 -9.07
N ILE A 414 -1.75 -3.27 -8.85
CA ILE A 414 -1.60 -4.13 -7.66
C ILE A 414 -1.21 -5.56 -8.06
N ALA A 415 -0.73 -5.78 -9.26
CA ALA A 415 -0.31 -7.09 -9.74
C ALA A 415 0.97 -7.57 -9.03
N GLN A 416 1.13 -8.89 -8.93
CA GLN A 416 2.40 -9.47 -8.52
C GLN A 416 3.46 -9.10 -9.56
N PRO A 417 4.58 -8.47 -9.16
CA PRO A 417 5.57 -8.03 -10.14
C PRO A 417 6.25 -9.23 -10.82
N SER A 418 6.59 -9.08 -12.09
CA SER A 418 7.20 -10.15 -12.91
C SER A 418 8.54 -10.67 -12.37
N HIS A 419 9.25 -9.87 -11.56
CA HIS A 419 10.50 -10.27 -10.93
C HIS A 419 10.32 -11.07 -9.63
N MET A 420 9.10 -11.20 -9.13
CA MET A 420 8.74 -12.05 -7.99
C MET A 420 8.23 -13.39 -8.53
N ALA A 421 8.88 -14.48 -8.18
CA ALA A 421 8.42 -15.81 -8.55
C ALA A 421 7.01 -16.06 -8.00
N LYS A 422 6.17 -16.78 -8.74
CA LYS A 422 4.90 -17.29 -8.22
C LYS A 422 5.19 -18.28 -7.09
N PHE A 423 4.30 -18.32 -6.10
CA PHE A 423 4.51 -19.10 -4.90
C PHE A 423 3.20 -19.65 -4.32
N TYR A 424 3.36 -20.61 -3.42
CA TYR A 424 2.35 -21.07 -2.48
C TYR A 424 2.95 -21.22 -1.08
N GLY A 425 2.13 -21.21 -0.04
CA GLY A 425 2.56 -21.47 1.34
C GLY A 425 3.50 -20.41 1.94
N ALA A 426 3.59 -19.22 1.35
CA ALA A 426 4.31 -18.10 1.96
C ALA A 426 3.52 -17.52 3.15
N GLN A 427 4.21 -16.83 4.05
CA GLN A 427 3.60 -16.17 5.19
C GLN A 427 3.79 -14.66 5.07
N ALA A 428 2.71 -13.90 5.29
CA ALA A 428 2.74 -12.45 5.24
C ALA A 428 2.45 -11.84 6.61
N PHE A 429 3.23 -10.83 6.97
CA PHE A 429 3.02 -10.02 8.17
C PHE A 429 2.96 -8.55 7.76
N VAL A 430 2.04 -7.81 8.36
CA VAL A 430 1.92 -6.37 8.16
C VAL A 430 2.37 -5.67 9.42
N GLN A 431 3.40 -4.83 9.31
CA GLN A 431 3.97 -4.08 10.42
C GLN A 431 3.96 -2.59 10.11
N ASP A 432 3.42 -1.81 11.04
CA ASP A 432 3.49 -0.34 10.97
C ASP A 432 4.91 0.13 11.31
N GLU A 433 5.48 0.94 10.44
CA GLU A 433 6.77 1.59 10.66
C GLU A 433 6.60 3.11 10.66
N THR A 434 7.25 3.79 11.58
CA THR A 434 7.26 5.25 11.60
C THR A 434 8.26 5.77 10.57
N ILE A 435 7.75 6.46 9.56
CA ILE A 435 8.56 7.15 8.55
C ILE A 435 8.69 8.61 8.95
N SER A 436 9.93 9.09 9.06
CA SER A 436 10.23 10.50 9.30
C SER A 436 10.78 11.14 8.04
N ARG A 437 10.41 12.40 7.79
CA ARG A 437 11.04 13.19 6.74
C ARG A 437 12.48 13.47 7.15
N SER A 438 13.41 12.91 6.40
CA SER A 438 14.80 13.25 6.52
C SER A 438 15.16 14.32 5.47
N GLY A 439 15.66 15.47 5.89
CA GLY A 439 16.46 16.28 5.03
C GLY A 439 16.00 17.70 4.74
N ALA A 440 16.99 18.56 4.73
CA ALA A 440 16.97 20.00 4.54
C ALA A 440 16.51 20.46 3.13
N ASN A 441 16.11 19.59 2.23
CA ASN A 441 15.84 19.93 0.83
C ASN A 441 14.34 19.96 0.47
N TYR A 442 13.46 19.83 1.45
CA TYR A 442 12.02 19.98 1.19
C TYR A 442 11.63 21.45 1.42
N VAL A 443 11.35 22.14 0.34
CA VAL A 443 10.69 23.46 0.39
C VAL A 443 9.20 23.20 0.35
N PRO A 444 8.43 23.55 1.38
CA PRO A 444 6.99 23.40 1.36
C PRO A 444 6.40 24.26 0.24
N LEU A 445 5.56 23.67 -0.59
CA LEU A 445 4.83 24.37 -1.66
C LEU A 445 3.71 25.25 -1.11
N ARG A 446 3.43 25.18 0.21
CA ARG A 446 2.42 25.98 0.93
C ARG A 446 2.89 26.29 2.33
N THR A 447 2.37 27.35 2.94
CA THR A 447 2.65 27.79 4.33
C THR A 447 2.00 26.90 5.40
N GLN A 448 1.65 25.66 5.08
CA GLN A 448 0.99 24.73 6.02
C GLN A 448 2.02 23.90 6.78
N THR A 449 1.71 23.62 8.04
CA THR A 449 2.54 22.75 8.89
C THR A 449 2.66 21.38 8.23
N LEU A 450 3.89 20.98 7.90
CA LEU A 450 4.18 19.67 7.33
C LEU A 450 4.05 18.58 8.39
N VAL A 451 3.56 17.43 8.00
CA VAL A 451 3.67 16.23 8.81
C VAL A 451 5.13 15.78 8.78
N ASP A 452 5.81 15.82 9.93
CA ASP A 452 7.22 15.45 10.05
C ASP A 452 7.42 13.92 10.06
N SER A 453 6.42 13.19 10.54
CA SER A 453 6.43 11.72 10.58
C SER A 453 5.03 11.15 10.39
N TRP A 454 4.95 9.94 9.83
CA TRP A 454 3.70 9.19 9.67
C TRP A 454 3.96 7.70 9.83
N GLU A 455 2.90 6.96 10.20
CA GLU A 455 2.93 5.50 10.21
C GLU A 455 2.70 4.98 8.79
N CYS A 456 3.55 4.03 8.37
CA CYS A 456 3.45 3.37 7.09
C CYS A 456 3.41 1.85 7.33
N PRO A 457 2.31 1.16 6.98
CA PRO A 457 2.28 -0.29 7.09
C PRO A 457 3.09 -0.92 5.95
N TYR A 458 4.05 -1.77 6.30
CA TYR A 458 4.81 -2.57 5.34
C TYR A 458 4.37 -4.03 5.41
N ILE A 459 4.34 -4.68 4.26
CA ILE A 459 4.04 -6.11 4.13
C ILE A 459 5.37 -6.85 4.02
N TYR A 460 5.61 -7.80 4.91
CA TYR A 460 6.75 -8.72 4.88
C TYR A 460 6.26 -10.08 4.45
N LEU A 461 6.70 -10.56 3.29
CA LEU A 461 6.34 -11.86 2.72
C LEU A 461 7.53 -12.80 2.80
N PHE A 462 7.36 -13.88 3.55
CA PHE A 462 8.42 -14.85 3.85
C PHE A 462 8.29 -16.11 3.01
N GLY A 463 9.34 -16.45 2.27
CA GLY A 463 9.53 -17.74 1.62
C GLY A 463 8.42 -18.12 0.66
N GLY A 464 7.78 -19.25 0.92
CA GLY A 464 6.89 -19.95 0.02
C GLY A 464 7.65 -20.90 -0.91
N TYR A 465 6.92 -21.66 -1.69
CA TYR A 465 7.47 -22.68 -2.58
C TYR A 465 7.07 -22.39 -4.02
N ASN A 466 7.94 -22.70 -4.96
CA ASN A 466 7.66 -22.56 -6.39
C ASN A 466 6.92 -23.81 -6.93
N GLU A 467 6.68 -23.87 -8.25
CA GLU A 467 6.00 -24.98 -8.93
C GLU A 467 6.73 -26.33 -8.84
N GLN A 468 7.99 -26.33 -8.47
CA GLN A 468 8.82 -27.54 -8.28
C GLN A 468 8.98 -27.91 -6.80
N ASP A 469 8.14 -27.35 -5.91
CA ASP A 469 8.18 -27.51 -4.47
C ASP A 469 9.52 -27.09 -3.83
N VAL A 470 10.25 -26.18 -4.51
CA VAL A 470 11.50 -25.62 -4.02
C VAL A 470 11.22 -24.35 -3.24
N LEU A 471 11.77 -24.29 -2.03
CA LEU A 471 11.65 -23.13 -1.15
C LEU A 471 12.28 -21.89 -1.79
N LEU A 472 11.55 -20.77 -1.79
CA LEU A 472 12.02 -19.48 -2.27
C LEU A 472 12.91 -18.80 -1.21
N PRO A 473 14.06 -18.22 -1.63
CA PRO A 473 15.12 -17.81 -0.70
C PRO A 473 14.94 -16.40 -0.12
N TYR A 474 13.80 -15.76 -0.31
CA TYR A 474 13.69 -14.33 -0.03
C TYR A 474 12.57 -13.97 0.94
N VAL A 475 12.85 -12.90 1.70
CA VAL A 475 11.83 -12.07 2.34
C VAL A 475 11.63 -10.84 1.47
N TRP A 476 10.40 -10.63 1.03
CA TRP A 476 10.01 -9.45 0.27
C TRP A 476 9.38 -8.42 1.19
N ARG A 477 9.71 -7.15 0.98
CA ARG A 477 9.04 -6.04 1.64
C ARG A 477 8.23 -5.26 0.62
N GLY A 478 6.94 -5.14 0.85
CA GLY A 478 5.99 -4.43 0.00
C GLY A 478 5.29 -3.30 0.73
N VAL A 479 4.78 -2.33 -0.02
CA VAL A 479 3.97 -1.24 0.50
C VAL A 479 2.94 -0.79 -0.53
N TYR A 480 1.75 -0.46 -0.06
CA TYR A 480 0.73 0.16 -0.88
C TYR A 480 0.94 1.67 -0.91
N VAL A 481 1.28 2.19 -2.08
CA VAL A 481 1.46 3.62 -2.31
C VAL A 481 0.11 4.24 -2.59
N ARG A 482 -0.49 4.86 -1.59
CA ARG A 482 -1.72 5.62 -1.77
C ARG A 482 -1.39 7.10 -1.86
N MET A 483 -1.66 7.69 -3.01
CA MET A 483 -1.63 9.14 -3.15
C MET A 483 -3.01 9.68 -2.87
N THR A 484 -3.18 10.33 -1.73
CA THR A 484 -4.37 11.14 -1.47
C THR A 484 -4.08 12.55 -2.00
N ASN A 485 -4.97 13.09 -2.82
CA ASN A 485 -4.94 14.51 -3.24
C ASN A 485 -5.18 15.46 -2.06
N TYR A 486 -5.35 14.92 -0.86
CA TYR A 486 -5.45 15.68 0.38
C TYR A 486 -4.16 15.48 1.15
N PRO A 487 -3.40 16.54 1.41
CA PRO A 487 -2.27 16.45 2.31
C PRO A 487 -2.74 15.88 3.65
N LEU A 488 -2.00 14.92 4.17
CA LEU A 488 -2.16 14.44 5.54
C LEU A 488 -1.73 15.58 6.46
N TYR A 489 -2.67 16.33 6.99
CA TYR A 489 -2.45 17.37 7.98
C TYR A 489 -2.88 16.90 9.37
#